data_fa830e3a67fefacab561d03f667adb58
#
_entry.id   fa830e3a67fefacab561d03f667adb58
#
_cell.length_a   1.000
_cell.length_b   1.000
_cell.length_c   1.000
_cell.angle_alpha   90.00
_cell.angle_beta   90.00
_cell.angle_gamma   90.00
#
_symmetry.space_group_name_H-M   'P 1'
#
loop_
_entity.id
_entity.type
_entity.pdbx_description
1 polymer ?
#
loop_
_entity_poly.entity_id
_entity_poly.type
_entity_poly.pdbx_seq_one_letter_code
_entity_poly.pdbx_strand_id
1 'polypeptide(L)'
;NTDMLQMREGLGIIRRNLVNVIDAIAKFAAENRDLPCLGFTHYQPAQLTTVGKRACLWTSDFIRDLEDVEYRLENLQFRGVKVTTGTQASYLALFDGSAEKVKQLDVMVAGKMGFAEGKIAPVTGQTYSRKVDASIAQVLAGIGASVHKFCNDIRLLANLKEMEEPFGKSQVGSSAMAYKRNPMRCERATAIARFLMDVSTSPLHTAAEQWFERTLDDSANKRLAMAECFLAADAILRIVLNVSSGLVVYPATIAARVAGELPFMATENILMAAVKAGGSRQYLHEKIRQHSQASAQRVKTEGLDNDLISRLQADDAFANLDYEKLLDPSTFTGLATIQVDDFIAGCVEPIRQKYADLIGKADSELSV
;
A
#
# COMPACT_ATOMS: atom_id res chain seq x y z
N ASN A 1 28.93 -14.08 -5.38
CA ASN A 1 27.85 -14.97 -5.85
C ASN A 1 26.90 -15.39 -4.72
N THR A 2 27.38 -15.66 -3.51
CA THR A 2 26.53 -16.00 -2.36
C THR A 2 25.48 -14.92 -2.08
N ASP A 3 25.88 -13.65 -2.14
CA ASP A 3 24.94 -12.54 -1.96
C ASP A 3 23.81 -12.55 -3.01
N MET A 4 24.09 -12.95 -4.26
CA MET A 4 23.05 -13.08 -5.30
C MET A 4 22.01 -14.15 -4.94
N LEU A 5 22.46 -15.28 -4.37
CA LEU A 5 21.56 -16.33 -3.90
C LEU A 5 20.71 -15.83 -2.73
N GLN A 6 21.33 -15.19 -1.74
CA GLN A 6 20.63 -14.64 -0.57
C GLN A 6 19.61 -13.57 -0.96
N MET A 7 19.99 -12.65 -1.86
CA MET A 7 19.07 -11.62 -2.35
C MET A 7 17.90 -12.23 -3.15
N ARG A 8 18.15 -13.27 -3.95
CA ARG A 8 17.09 -14.00 -4.66
C ARG A 8 16.11 -14.67 -3.69
N GLU A 9 16.62 -15.32 -2.65
CA GLU A 9 15.79 -15.93 -1.61
C GLU A 9 15.00 -14.87 -0.81
N GLY A 10 15.68 -13.80 -0.38
CA GLY A 10 15.07 -12.70 0.33
C GLY A 10 13.95 -12.03 -0.48
N LEU A 11 14.19 -11.71 -1.75
CA LEU A 11 13.15 -11.17 -2.63
C LEU A 11 12.00 -12.16 -2.85
N GLY A 12 12.28 -13.47 -2.87
CA GLY A 12 11.27 -14.52 -2.93
C GLY A 12 10.36 -14.53 -1.70
N ILE A 13 10.92 -14.30 -0.50
CA ILE A 13 10.14 -14.15 0.74
C ILE A 13 9.27 -12.90 0.68
N ILE A 14 9.84 -11.77 0.29
CA ILE A 14 9.12 -10.49 0.15
C ILE A 14 7.98 -10.61 -0.86
N ARG A 15 8.23 -11.23 -2.03
CA ARG A 15 7.19 -11.52 -3.03
C ARG A 15 6.04 -12.32 -2.44
N ARG A 16 6.33 -13.40 -1.71
CA ARG A 16 5.31 -14.22 -1.06
C ARG A 16 4.47 -13.39 -0.09
N ASN A 17 5.10 -12.55 0.71
CA ASN A 17 4.38 -11.72 1.67
C ASN A 17 3.51 -10.66 0.97
N LEU A 18 4.01 -10.02 -0.08
CA LEU A 18 3.24 -9.07 -0.89
C LEU A 18 2.01 -9.72 -1.53
N VAL A 19 2.14 -10.90 -2.13
CA VAL A 19 1.02 -11.65 -2.71
C VAL A 19 -0.08 -11.89 -1.68
N ASN A 20 0.29 -12.26 -0.44
CA ASN A 20 -0.67 -12.51 0.63
C ASN A 20 -1.30 -11.23 1.18
N VAL A 21 -0.55 -10.13 1.24
CA VAL A 21 -1.07 -8.80 1.61
C VAL A 21 -2.09 -8.33 0.58
N ILE A 22 -1.75 -8.41 -0.71
CA ILE A 22 -2.65 -8.06 -1.83
C ILE A 22 -3.94 -8.88 -1.75
N ASP A 23 -3.85 -10.20 -1.56
CA ASP A 23 -5.01 -11.08 -1.44
C ASP A 23 -5.90 -10.72 -0.25
N ALA A 24 -5.30 -10.47 0.93
CA ALA A 24 -6.02 -10.13 2.14
C ALA A 24 -6.77 -8.78 2.01
N ILE A 25 -6.10 -7.74 1.50
CA ILE A 25 -6.74 -6.42 1.32
C ILE A 25 -7.81 -6.48 0.22
N ALA A 26 -7.59 -7.25 -0.85
CA ALA A 26 -8.57 -7.42 -1.92
C ALA A 26 -9.84 -8.18 -1.45
N LYS A 27 -9.71 -9.17 -0.57
CA LYS A 27 -10.85 -9.82 0.09
C LYS A 27 -11.65 -8.82 0.92
N PHE A 28 -10.97 -8.04 1.74
CA PHE A 28 -11.58 -6.96 2.52
C PHE A 28 -12.27 -5.93 1.62
N ALA A 29 -11.67 -5.57 0.48
CA ALA A 29 -12.26 -4.65 -0.50
C ALA A 29 -13.56 -5.20 -1.08
N ALA A 30 -13.58 -6.49 -1.46
CA ALA A 30 -14.78 -7.16 -1.98
C ALA A 30 -15.91 -7.22 -0.96
N GLU A 31 -15.61 -7.53 0.29
CA GLU A 31 -16.59 -7.62 1.38
C GLU A 31 -17.24 -6.26 1.68
N ASN A 32 -16.53 -5.16 1.45
CA ASN A 32 -16.98 -3.79 1.77
C ASN A 32 -17.19 -2.92 0.51
N ARG A 33 -17.37 -3.54 -0.66
CA ARG A 33 -17.43 -2.84 -1.95
C ARG A 33 -18.56 -1.83 -2.05
N ASP A 34 -19.71 -2.12 -1.40
CA ASP A 34 -20.93 -1.33 -1.46
C ASP A 34 -21.13 -0.43 -0.24
N LEU A 35 -20.25 -0.44 0.75
CA LEU A 35 -20.39 0.34 1.98
C LEU A 35 -19.99 1.80 1.76
N PRO A 36 -20.94 2.75 1.65
CA PRO A 36 -20.64 4.16 1.45
C PRO A 36 -19.90 4.73 2.67
N CYS A 37 -18.91 5.56 2.42
CA CYS A 37 -18.20 6.30 3.46
C CYS A 37 -17.75 7.67 2.93
N LEU A 38 -17.38 8.57 3.84
CA LEU A 38 -16.82 9.86 3.48
C LEU A 38 -15.48 9.69 2.77
N GLY A 39 -15.35 10.27 1.57
CA GLY A 39 -14.07 10.50 0.94
C GLY A 39 -13.46 11.79 1.48
N PHE A 40 -12.13 11.80 1.66
CA PHE A 40 -11.41 12.97 2.18
C PHE A 40 -10.42 13.49 1.15
N THR A 41 -10.45 14.80 0.90
CA THR A 41 -9.41 15.54 0.20
C THR A 41 -8.90 16.62 1.15
N HIS A 42 -7.60 16.83 1.21
CA HIS A 42 -6.97 17.71 2.21
C HIS A 42 -7.40 17.40 3.66
N TYR A 43 -7.72 16.14 3.91
CA TYR A 43 -8.31 15.63 5.16
C TYR A 43 -9.63 16.33 5.56
N GLN A 44 -10.36 16.87 4.59
CA GLN A 44 -11.71 17.40 4.75
C GLN A 44 -12.71 16.50 4.04
N PRO A 45 -13.93 16.32 4.60
CA PRO A 45 -14.99 15.61 3.90
C PRO A 45 -15.21 16.21 2.52
N ALA A 46 -15.27 15.36 1.50
CA ALA A 46 -15.51 15.74 0.12
C ALA A 46 -16.74 15.02 -0.41
N GLN A 47 -16.61 14.18 -1.43
CA GLN A 47 -17.70 13.34 -1.91
C GLN A 47 -17.65 11.96 -1.26
N LEU A 48 -18.74 11.19 -1.35
CA LEU A 48 -18.75 9.81 -0.89
C LEU A 48 -17.90 8.93 -1.80
N THR A 49 -17.36 7.90 -1.19
CA THR A 49 -16.75 6.74 -1.83
C THR A 49 -17.26 5.48 -1.15
N THR A 50 -16.66 4.33 -1.38
CA THR A 50 -16.92 3.12 -0.58
C THR A 50 -15.67 2.68 0.17
N VAL A 51 -15.87 1.96 1.28
CA VAL A 51 -14.79 1.35 2.04
C VAL A 51 -13.97 0.41 1.15
N GLY A 52 -14.64 -0.38 0.31
CA GLY A 52 -13.98 -1.28 -0.64
C GLY A 52 -13.12 -0.54 -1.66
N LYS A 53 -13.63 0.57 -2.24
CA LYS A 53 -12.83 1.36 -3.19
C LYS A 53 -11.59 1.97 -2.52
N ARG A 54 -11.70 2.43 -1.27
CA ARG A 54 -10.53 2.90 -0.50
C ARG A 54 -9.50 1.79 -0.34
N ALA A 55 -9.93 0.57 -0.04
CA ALA A 55 -9.04 -0.58 0.08
C ALA A 55 -8.35 -0.94 -1.24
N CYS A 56 -9.00 -0.76 -2.39
CA CYS A 56 -8.37 -0.92 -3.69
C CYS A 56 -7.22 0.07 -3.93
N LEU A 57 -7.28 1.28 -3.37
CA LEU A 57 -6.15 2.23 -3.47
C LEU A 57 -4.90 1.68 -2.75
N TRP A 58 -5.08 1.11 -1.54
CA TRP A 58 -3.98 0.47 -0.82
C TRP A 58 -3.44 -0.74 -1.58
N THR A 59 -4.34 -1.59 -2.10
CA THR A 59 -3.97 -2.78 -2.88
C THR A 59 -3.17 -2.40 -4.12
N SER A 60 -3.53 -1.31 -4.80
CA SER A 60 -2.84 -0.82 -5.99
C SER A 60 -1.38 -0.43 -5.72
N ASP A 61 -1.09 0.16 -4.56
CA ASP A 61 0.29 0.48 -4.17
C ASP A 61 1.10 -0.81 -3.96
N PHE A 62 0.57 -1.81 -3.26
CA PHE A 62 1.24 -3.10 -3.07
C PHE A 62 1.41 -3.92 -4.37
N ILE A 63 0.52 -3.76 -5.35
CA ILE A 63 0.69 -4.37 -6.68
C ILE A 63 1.91 -3.76 -7.38
N ARG A 64 2.11 -2.44 -7.32
CA ARG A 64 3.31 -1.77 -7.86
C ARG A 64 4.59 -2.26 -7.17
N ASP A 65 4.54 -2.41 -5.84
CA ASP A 65 5.67 -2.98 -5.09
C ASP A 65 5.99 -4.42 -5.55
N LEU A 66 4.97 -5.23 -5.83
CA LEU A 66 5.14 -6.59 -6.34
C LEU A 66 5.79 -6.57 -7.73
N GLU A 67 5.36 -5.69 -8.63
CA GLU A 67 5.95 -5.51 -9.97
C GLU A 67 7.44 -5.14 -9.87
N ASP A 68 7.81 -4.24 -8.97
CA ASP A 68 9.18 -3.85 -8.74
C ASP A 68 10.05 -5.00 -8.19
N VAL A 69 9.52 -5.79 -7.26
CA VAL A 69 10.18 -7.00 -6.72
C VAL A 69 10.38 -8.04 -7.82
N GLU A 70 9.37 -8.29 -8.65
CA GLU A 70 9.44 -9.21 -9.79
C GLU A 70 10.49 -8.77 -10.80
N TYR A 71 10.53 -7.48 -11.13
CA TYR A 71 11.54 -6.94 -12.03
C TYR A 71 12.96 -7.16 -11.49
N ARG A 72 13.18 -7.01 -10.17
CA ARG A 72 14.50 -7.29 -9.57
C ARG A 72 14.84 -8.77 -9.59
N LEU A 73 13.89 -9.65 -9.26
CA LEU A 73 14.08 -11.10 -9.35
C LEU A 73 14.43 -11.55 -10.76
N GLU A 74 13.71 -11.06 -11.75
CA GLU A 74 13.93 -11.40 -13.15
C GLU A 74 15.27 -10.89 -13.65
N ASN A 75 15.73 -9.72 -13.23
CA ASN A 75 16.95 -9.09 -13.71
C ASN A 75 18.17 -9.30 -12.81
N LEU A 76 18.05 -10.15 -11.79
CA LEU A 76 19.18 -10.51 -10.96
C LEU A 76 20.17 -11.38 -11.74
N GLN A 77 21.44 -10.96 -11.80
CA GLN A 77 22.49 -11.64 -12.55
C GLN A 77 23.50 -12.32 -11.63
N PHE A 78 23.86 -13.54 -12.01
CA PHE A 78 24.98 -14.23 -11.40
C PHE A 78 26.29 -13.53 -11.76
N ARG A 79 27.16 -13.26 -10.79
CA ARG A 79 28.43 -12.56 -11.05
C ARG A 79 29.36 -13.36 -11.98
N GLY A 80 29.34 -14.67 -11.88
CA GLY A 80 30.26 -15.55 -12.60
C GLY A 80 31.54 -15.86 -11.81
N VAL A 81 32.42 -16.65 -12.43
CA VAL A 81 33.71 -17.07 -11.86
C VAL A 81 34.83 -16.17 -12.41
N LYS A 82 34.78 -14.88 -12.01
CA LYS A 82 35.60 -13.81 -12.64
C LYS A 82 36.95 -13.57 -12.01
N VAL A 83 37.24 -14.15 -10.85
CA VAL A 83 38.53 -14.04 -10.09
C VAL A 83 38.81 -12.62 -9.61
N THR A 84 40.09 -12.24 -9.41
CA THR A 84 40.50 -11.08 -8.63
C THR A 84 40.14 -9.74 -9.25
N THR A 85 40.32 -9.56 -10.56
CA THR A 85 40.05 -8.31 -11.27
C THR A 85 38.96 -8.45 -12.33
N GLY A 86 38.29 -9.60 -12.37
CA GLY A 86 37.21 -9.86 -13.36
C GLY A 86 37.72 -10.38 -14.71
N THR A 87 39.03 -10.48 -14.92
CA THR A 87 39.60 -10.85 -16.22
C THR A 87 39.66 -12.34 -16.50
N GLN A 88 39.48 -13.18 -15.45
CA GLN A 88 39.60 -14.65 -15.53
C GLN A 88 40.98 -15.16 -16.00
N ALA A 89 42.03 -14.34 -15.88
CA ALA A 89 43.37 -14.65 -16.37
C ALA A 89 43.89 -16.01 -15.86
N SER A 90 43.63 -16.34 -14.59
CA SER A 90 44.09 -17.62 -14.00
C SER A 90 43.41 -18.83 -14.65
N TYR A 91 42.12 -18.72 -14.99
CA TYR A 91 41.40 -19.79 -15.70
C TYR A 91 41.81 -19.88 -17.17
N LEU A 92 42.09 -18.73 -17.80
CA LEU A 92 42.58 -18.72 -19.17
C LEU A 92 43.93 -19.44 -19.25
N ALA A 93 44.84 -19.19 -18.28
CA ALA A 93 46.08 -19.91 -18.17
C ALA A 93 45.91 -21.43 -17.88
N LEU A 94 44.96 -21.76 -16.96
CA LEU A 94 44.65 -23.17 -16.64
C LEU A 94 44.13 -23.97 -17.84
N PHE A 95 43.41 -23.31 -18.76
CA PHE A 95 42.85 -23.93 -19.96
C PHE A 95 43.71 -23.66 -21.22
N ASP A 96 44.99 -23.45 -21.07
CA ASP A 96 45.97 -23.26 -22.17
C ASP A 96 45.52 -22.19 -23.19
N GLY A 97 44.98 -21.09 -22.70
CA GLY A 97 44.50 -19.95 -23.53
C GLY A 97 43.11 -20.13 -24.15
N SER A 98 42.38 -21.20 -23.83
CA SER A 98 41.05 -21.45 -24.39
C SER A 98 39.98 -20.57 -23.71
N ALA A 99 39.64 -19.45 -24.38
CA ALA A 99 38.56 -18.58 -23.95
C ALA A 99 37.20 -19.28 -23.92
N GLU A 100 36.97 -20.25 -24.83
CA GLU A 100 35.75 -21.04 -24.89
C GLU A 100 35.52 -21.86 -23.62
N LYS A 101 36.56 -22.56 -23.14
CA LYS A 101 36.48 -23.33 -21.88
C LYS A 101 36.26 -22.43 -20.66
N VAL A 102 36.82 -21.22 -20.65
CA VAL A 102 36.55 -20.23 -19.59
C VAL A 102 35.12 -19.78 -19.56
N LYS A 103 34.52 -19.49 -20.73
CA LYS A 103 33.08 -19.14 -20.85
C LYS A 103 32.19 -20.29 -20.42
N GLN A 104 32.52 -21.52 -20.86
CA GLN A 104 31.78 -22.71 -20.47
C GLN A 104 31.82 -22.97 -18.96
N LEU A 105 32.91 -22.67 -18.30
CA LEU A 105 33.05 -22.74 -16.83
C LEU A 105 32.03 -21.80 -16.15
N ASP A 106 31.88 -20.54 -16.62
CA ASP A 106 30.89 -19.60 -16.09
C ASP A 106 29.47 -20.15 -16.23
N VAL A 107 29.11 -20.69 -17.39
CA VAL A 107 27.78 -21.27 -17.67
C VAL A 107 27.50 -22.48 -16.77
N MET A 108 28.48 -23.38 -16.62
CA MET A 108 28.31 -24.57 -15.77
C MET A 108 28.13 -24.20 -14.29
N VAL A 109 28.89 -23.25 -13.80
CA VAL A 109 28.79 -22.81 -12.39
C VAL A 109 27.48 -22.05 -12.17
N ALA A 110 27.09 -21.17 -13.08
CA ALA A 110 25.81 -20.46 -13.03
C ALA A 110 24.62 -21.43 -12.98
N GLY A 111 24.62 -22.46 -13.87
CA GLY A 111 23.59 -23.51 -13.89
C GLY A 111 23.50 -24.27 -12.56
N LYS A 112 24.64 -24.65 -11.95
CA LYS A 112 24.67 -25.29 -10.62
C LYS A 112 24.12 -24.40 -9.52
N MET A 113 24.21 -23.05 -9.67
CA MET A 113 23.67 -22.05 -8.73
C MET A 113 22.24 -21.63 -9.09
N GLY A 114 21.62 -22.31 -10.07
CA GLY A 114 20.23 -22.04 -10.47
C GLY A 114 20.03 -20.72 -11.23
N PHE A 115 21.04 -20.27 -11.97
CA PHE A 115 20.95 -19.14 -12.89
C PHE A 115 21.01 -19.63 -14.34
N ALA A 116 20.14 -19.11 -15.20
CA ALA A 116 20.20 -19.36 -16.63
C ALA A 116 21.44 -18.73 -17.26
N GLU A 117 21.90 -19.25 -18.40
CA GLU A 117 23.07 -18.75 -19.12
C GLU A 117 23.00 -17.26 -19.42
N GLY A 118 21.84 -16.76 -19.87
CA GLY A 118 21.60 -15.34 -20.16
C GLY A 118 21.54 -14.43 -18.91
N LYS A 119 21.66 -14.99 -17.71
CA LYS A 119 21.67 -14.26 -16.43
C LYS A 119 23.05 -14.21 -15.78
N ILE A 120 24.12 -14.31 -16.56
CA ILE A 120 25.49 -14.12 -16.10
C ILE A 120 25.93 -12.70 -16.44
N ALA A 121 26.48 -11.98 -15.47
CA ALA A 121 27.00 -10.63 -15.71
C ALA A 121 28.18 -10.67 -16.70
N PRO A 122 28.11 -9.94 -17.81
CA PRO A 122 29.14 -10.01 -18.85
C PRO A 122 30.47 -9.43 -18.38
N VAL A 123 30.41 -8.41 -17.52
CA VAL A 123 31.61 -7.71 -16.97
C VAL A 123 31.39 -7.50 -15.47
N THR A 124 32.41 -7.83 -14.68
CA THR A 124 32.48 -7.51 -13.25
C THR A 124 33.92 -7.22 -12.86
N GLY A 125 34.13 -6.51 -11.74
CA GLY A 125 35.43 -6.51 -11.04
C GLY A 125 35.58 -7.74 -10.14
N GLN A 126 36.27 -7.57 -9.01
CA GLN A 126 36.36 -8.61 -7.99
C GLN A 126 34.99 -8.93 -7.35
N THR A 127 34.12 -7.96 -7.30
CA THR A 127 32.72 -8.10 -6.82
C THR A 127 31.73 -7.75 -7.93
N TYR A 128 30.45 -8.08 -7.71
CA TYR A 128 29.37 -7.52 -8.53
C TYR A 128 29.19 -6.03 -8.21
N SER A 129 28.56 -5.29 -9.12
CA SER A 129 28.27 -3.88 -8.92
C SER A 129 27.36 -3.64 -7.71
N ARG A 130 27.77 -2.77 -6.79
CA ARG A 130 26.95 -2.38 -5.62
C ARG A 130 25.67 -1.62 -5.99
N LYS A 131 25.51 -1.26 -7.26
CA LYS A 131 24.23 -0.78 -7.80
C LYS A 131 23.12 -1.82 -7.64
N VAL A 132 23.45 -3.11 -7.60
CA VAL A 132 22.47 -4.18 -7.35
C VAL A 132 21.90 -4.04 -5.95
N ASP A 133 22.75 -3.92 -4.94
CA ASP A 133 22.36 -3.71 -3.54
C ASP A 133 21.50 -2.45 -3.40
N ALA A 134 21.97 -1.33 -3.95
CA ALA A 134 21.26 -0.05 -3.92
C ALA A 134 19.87 -0.15 -4.58
N SER A 135 19.77 -0.82 -5.73
CA SER A 135 18.51 -0.97 -6.45
C SER A 135 17.51 -1.85 -5.69
N ILE A 136 17.97 -2.91 -5.04
CA ILE A 136 17.11 -3.76 -4.21
C ILE A 136 16.65 -2.99 -2.97
N ALA A 137 17.57 -2.29 -2.28
CA ALA A 137 17.22 -1.50 -1.11
C ALA A 137 16.16 -0.43 -1.42
N GLN A 138 16.21 0.21 -2.61
CA GLN A 138 15.21 1.19 -3.04
C GLN A 138 13.82 0.55 -3.27
N VAL A 139 13.76 -0.66 -3.82
CA VAL A 139 12.50 -1.41 -3.95
C VAL A 139 11.91 -1.74 -2.58
N LEU A 140 12.74 -2.20 -1.64
CA LEU A 140 12.29 -2.47 -0.27
C LEU A 140 11.81 -1.18 0.44
N ALA A 141 12.46 -0.04 0.18
CA ALA A 141 12.00 1.26 0.68
C ALA A 141 10.64 1.69 0.09
N GLY A 142 10.37 1.37 -1.19
CA GLY A 142 9.06 1.56 -1.81
C GLY A 142 7.96 0.84 -1.04
N ILE A 143 8.19 -0.42 -0.68
CA ILE A 143 7.28 -1.18 0.20
C ILE A 143 7.08 -0.47 1.54
N GLY A 144 8.16 0.07 2.11
CA GLY A 144 8.09 0.88 3.33
C GLY A 144 7.14 2.08 3.20
N ALA A 145 7.15 2.76 2.06
CA ALA A 145 6.25 3.89 1.79
C ALA A 145 4.78 3.45 1.68
N SER A 146 4.50 2.36 0.97
CA SER A 146 3.16 1.79 0.83
C SER A 146 2.59 1.35 2.18
N VAL A 147 3.39 0.64 2.99
CA VAL A 147 3.02 0.23 4.36
C VAL A 147 2.76 1.45 5.25
N HIS A 148 3.62 2.46 5.19
CA HIS A 148 3.48 3.67 6.00
C HIS A 148 2.17 4.40 5.67
N LYS A 149 1.83 4.53 4.39
CA LYS A 149 0.57 5.13 3.92
C LYS A 149 -0.64 4.33 4.40
N PHE A 150 -0.68 3.02 4.15
CA PHE A 150 -1.75 2.13 4.61
C PHE A 150 -1.99 2.25 6.12
N CYS A 151 -0.94 2.13 6.91
CA CYS A 151 -1.03 2.18 8.37
C CYS A 151 -1.47 3.57 8.88
N ASN A 152 -1.05 4.66 8.24
CA ASN A 152 -1.54 6.00 8.60
C ASN A 152 -3.04 6.14 8.31
N ASP A 153 -3.54 5.66 7.18
CA ASP A 153 -4.95 5.69 6.88
C ASP A 153 -5.76 4.91 7.94
N ILE A 154 -5.31 3.71 8.34
CA ILE A 154 -5.96 2.93 9.42
C ILE A 154 -5.95 3.70 10.75
N ARG A 155 -4.83 4.35 11.12
CA ARG A 155 -4.74 5.15 12.35
C ARG A 155 -5.71 6.34 12.34
N LEU A 156 -5.86 7.02 11.20
CA LEU A 156 -6.81 8.12 11.03
C LEU A 156 -8.25 7.61 11.08
N LEU A 157 -8.55 6.46 10.45
CA LEU A 157 -9.88 5.85 10.49
C LEU A 157 -10.23 5.34 11.90
N ALA A 158 -9.26 4.85 12.66
CA ALA A 158 -9.44 4.47 14.07
C ALA A 158 -9.79 5.68 14.95
N ASN A 159 -9.13 6.83 14.73
CA ASN A 159 -9.51 8.07 15.41
C ASN A 159 -10.94 8.51 15.09
N LEU A 160 -11.38 8.32 13.84
CA LEU A 160 -12.75 8.58 13.39
C LEU A 160 -13.75 7.52 13.89
N LYS A 161 -13.29 6.44 14.51
CA LYS A 161 -14.08 5.27 14.95
C LYS A 161 -14.81 4.58 13.80
N GLU A 162 -14.29 4.69 12.59
CA GLU A 162 -14.85 4.05 11.39
C GLU A 162 -14.30 2.66 11.16
N MET A 163 -13.01 2.45 11.52
CA MET A 163 -12.29 1.20 11.31
C MET A 163 -11.17 1.04 12.33
N GLU A 164 -10.86 -0.18 12.73
CA GLU A 164 -9.77 -0.52 13.64
C GLU A 164 -8.97 -1.71 13.15
N GLU A 165 -7.69 -1.78 13.56
CA GLU A 165 -6.91 -3.02 13.44
C GLU A 165 -7.47 -4.12 14.34
N PRO A 166 -7.17 -5.42 14.08
CA PRO A 166 -7.66 -6.51 14.93
C PRO A 166 -7.15 -6.37 16.36
N PHE A 167 -8.05 -6.62 17.30
CA PHE A 167 -7.76 -6.53 18.72
C PHE A 167 -7.97 -7.89 19.39
N GLY A 168 -6.93 -8.44 20.03
CA GLY A 168 -6.99 -9.73 20.71
C GLY A 168 -7.89 -9.70 21.97
N LYS A 169 -8.57 -10.80 22.25
CA LYS A 169 -9.47 -10.92 23.44
C LYS A 169 -8.76 -10.62 24.77
N SER A 170 -7.47 -10.93 24.88
CA SER A 170 -6.62 -10.68 26.04
C SER A 170 -5.72 -9.47 25.91
N GLN A 171 -5.78 -8.76 24.78
CA GLN A 171 -4.91 -7.60 24.51
C GLN A 171 -5.32 -6.42 25.37
N VAL A 172 -4.35 -5.78 26.04
CA VAL A 172 -4.57 -4.56 26.81
C VAL A 172 -4.25 -3.35 25.93
N GLY A 173 -5.26 -2.57 25.56
CA GLY A 173 -5.11 -1.40 24.70
C GLY A 173 -4.55 -0.19 25.41
N SER A 174 -4.83 -0.05 26.71
CA SER A 174 -4.37 1.05 27.57
C SER A 174 -4.42 0.64 29.03
N SER A 175 -3.38 0.95 29.79
CA SER A 175 -3.35 0.72 31.25
C SER A 175 -4.28 1.66 32.03
N ALA A 176 -4.63 2.81 31.48
CA ALA A 176 -5.44 3.84 32.15
C ALA A 176 -6.91 3.85 31.73
N MET A 177 -7.22 3.45 30.48
CA MET A 177 -8.57 3.50 29.90
C MET A 177 -8.90 2.16 29.26
N ALA A 178 -9.64 1.31 29.94
CA ALA A 178 -9.89 -0.07 29.53
C ALA A 178 -10.55 -0.23 28.16
N TYR A 179 -11.37 0.74 27.71
CA TYR A 179 -12.03 0.69 26.39
C TYR A 179 -11.19 1.23 25.24
N LYS A 180 -10.06 1.89 25.54
CA LYS A 180 -9.22 2.53 24.52
C LYS A 180 -8.43 1.49 23.73
N ARG A 181 -8.66 1.45 22.44
CA ARG A 181 -7.95 0.57 21.50
C ARG A 181 -6.98 1.39 20.66
N ASN A 182 -5.69 1.27 20.96
CA ASN A 182 -4.66 1.96 20.20
C ASN A 182 -4.28 1.13 18.97
N PRO A 183 -4.07 1.74 17.80
CA PRO A 183 -3.63 1.06 16.59
C PRO A 183 -2.11 0.76 16.66
N MET A 184 -1.69 0.00 17.66
CA MET A 184 -0.28 -0.20 18.00
C MET A 184 0.50 -1.00 16.96
N ARG A 185 -0.18 -1.88 16.21
CA ARG A 185 0.46 -2.63 15.11
C ARG A 185 0.80 -1.69 13.96
N CYS A 186 -0.15 -0.83 13.58
CA CYS A 186 0.07 0.20 12.58
C CYS A 186 1.13 1.22 13.03
N GLU A 187 1.18 1.61 14.30
CA GLU A 187 2.23 2.47 14.85
C GLU A 187 3.61 1.82 14.75
N ARG A 188 3.72 0.54 15.11
CA ARG A 188 4.97 -0.23 14.98
C ARG A 188 5.40 -0.34 13.52
N ALA A 189 4.46 -0.68 12.61
CA ALA A 189 4.75 -0.79 11.19
C ALA A 189 5.25 0.53 10.60
N THR A 190 4.62 1.67 10.95
CA THR A 190 5.09 2.99 10.47
C THR A 190 6.48 3.36 11.01
N ALA A 191 6.81 2.97 12.25
CA ALA A 191 8.14 3.21 12.81
C ALA A 191 9.23 2.40 12.09
N ILE A 192 8.98 1.10 11.87
CA ILE A 192 9.92 0.23 11.13
C ILE A 192 10.01 0.65 9.65
N ALA A 193 8.91 1.07 9.03
CA ALA A 193 8.91 1.56 7.65
C ALA A 193 9.80 2.81 7.48
N ARG A 194 9.78 3.77 8.43
CA ARG A 194 10.71 4.91 8.40
C ARG A 194 12.15 4.48 8.52
N PHE A 195 12.46 3.57 9.45
CA PHE A 195 13.80 3.00 9.56
C PHE A 195 14.25 2.36 8.23
N LEU A 196 13.38 1.56 7.59
CA LEU A 196 13.67 0.94 6.31
C LEU A 196 13.97 1.98 5.22
N MET A 197 13.16 3.02 5.10
CA MET A 197 13.38 4.10 4.13
C MET A 197 14.71 4.82 4.36
N ASP A 198 15.08 5.09 5.61
CA ASP A 198 16.35 5.74 5.95
C ASP A 198 17.55 4.84 5.68
N VAL A 199 17.52 3.59 6.16
CA VAL A 199 18.67 2.67 5.98
C VAL A 199 18.88 2.30 4.51
N SER A 200 17.85 2.34 3.68
CA SER A 200 17.91 2.02 2.24
C SER A 200 18.78 2.99 1.44
N THR A 201 19.09 4.16 1.96
CA THR A 201 19.97 5.13 1.32
C THR A 201 21.46 4.73 1.45
N SER A 202 21.81 3.97 2.48
CA SER A 202 23.20 3.55 2.76
C SER A 202 23.83 2.72 1.62
N PRO A 203 23.16 1.72 1.03
CA PRO A 203 23.67 1.01 -0.15
C PRO A 203 23.93 1.91 -1.37
N LEU A 204 23.18 3.00 -1.52
CA LEU A 204 23.40 3.96 -2.60
C LEU A 204 24.74 4.70 -2.43
N HIS A 205 25.05 5.15 -1.20
CA HIS A 205 26.34 5.73 -0.87
C HIS A 205 27.47 4.74 -1.07
N THR A 206 27.29 3.51 -0.62
CA THR A 206 28.27 2.42 -0.82
C THR A 206 28.52 2.16 -2.30
N ALA A 207 27.50 2.21 -3.15
CA ALA A 207 27.68 2.05 -4.59
C ALA A 207 28.51 3.19 -5.21
N ALA A 208 28.40 4.42 -4.68
CA ALA A 208 29.18 5.57 -5.13
C ALA A 208 30.68 5.47 -4.73
N GLU A 209 30.98 4.80 -3.63
CA GLU A 209 32.35 4.65 -3.09
C GLU A 209 33.09 3.41 -3.61
N GLN A 210 32.61 2.74 -4.65
CA GLN A 210 33.35 1.64 -5.30
C GLN A 210 34.45 2.17 -6.20
N TRP A 211 35.71 1.87 -5.85
CA TRP A 211 36.88 2.30 -6.60
C TRP A 211 37.42 1.17 -7.48
N PHE A 212 37.57 1.43 -8.77
CA PHE A 212 38.10 0.51 -9.76
C PHE A 212 37.47 -0.89 -9.69
N GLU A 213 38.27 -1.93 -9.63
CA GLU A 213 37.83 -3.33 -9.60
C GLU A 213 37.46 -3.82 -8.19
N ARG A 214 37.91 -3.13 -7.14
CA ARG A 214 37.63 -3.45 -5.73
C ARG A 214 38.06 -2.33 -4.77
N THR A 215 37.16 -1.99 -3.86
CA THR A 215 37.47 -1.40 -2.55
C THR A 215 36.84 -2.26 -1.45
N LEU A 216 37.38 -2.22 -0.24
CA LEU A 216 36.84 -3.01 0.89
C LEU A 216 35.78 -2.21 1.70
N ASP A 217 35.59 -0.96 1.40
CA ASP A 217 34.69 -0.04 2.09
C ASP A 217 33.25 -0.58 2.17
N ASP A 218 32.78 -1.23 1.12
CA ASP A 218 31.45 -1.84 1.03
C ASP A 218 31.21 -2.97 2.02
N SER A 219 32.26 -3.64 2.48
CA SER A 219 32.17 -4.96 3.13
C SER A 219 31.37 -4.92 4.44
N ALA A 220 31.66 -3.98 5.33
CA ALA A 220 30.96 -3.85 6.61
C ALA A 220 29.58 -3.22 6.42
N ASN A 221 29.51 -2.11 5.69
CA ASN A 221 28.25 -1.38 5.46
C ASN A 221 27.17 -2.26 4.84
N LYS A 222 27.49 -2.97 3.76
CA LYS A 222 26.56 -3.86 3.07
C LYS A 222 25.98 -4.94 3.99
N ARG A 223 26.79 -5.53 4.85
CA ARG A 223 26.34 -6.61 5.74
C ARG A 223 25.34 -6.14 6.78
N LEU A 224 25.43 -4.88 7.19
CA LEU A 224 24.46 -4.26 8.09
C LEU A 224 23.23 -3.79 7.29
N ALA A 225 23.43 -2.90 6.33
CA ALA A 225 22.33 -2.22 5.64
C ALA A 225 21.41 -3.18 4.88
N MET A 226 21.96 -4.13 4.11
CA MET A 226 21.12 -5.04 3.32
C MET A 226 20.35 -6.03 4.19
N ALA A 227 20.96 -6.56 5.25
CA ALA A 227 20.28 -7.45 6.19
C ALA A 227 19.10 -6.73 6.85
N GLU A 228 19.34 -5.52 7.37
CA GLU A 228 18.29 -4.70 8.01
C GLU A 228 17.17 -4.31 7.03
N CYS A 229 17.48 -3.99 5.77
CA CYS A 229 16.45 -3.72 4.77
C CYS A 229 15.50 -4.91 4.56
N PHE A 230 16.03 -6.13 4.42
CA PHE A 230 15.21 -7.32 4.23
C PHE A 230 14.41 -7.68 5.49
N LEU A 231 15.02 -7.62 6.67
CA LEU A 231 14.36 -7.91 7.94
C LEU A 231 13.24 -6.91 8.23
N ALA A 232 13.49 -5.62 8.00
CA ALA A 232 12.48 -4.59 8.18
C ALA A 232 11.32 -4.75 7.20
N ALA A 233 11.60 -5.03 5.90
CA ALA A 233 10.57 -5.25 4.89
C ALA A 233 9.70 -6.48 5.20
N ASP A 234 10.31 -7.60 5.60
CA ASP A 234 9.58 -8.80 6.03
C ASP A 234 8.68 -8.50 7.24
N ALA A 235 9.24 -7.85 8.27
CA ALA A 235 8.52 -7.53 9.49
C ALA A 235 7.28 -6.65 9.23
N ILE A 236 7.43 -5.57 8.43
CA ILE A 236 6.29 -4.67 8.16
C ILE A 236 5.22 -5.33 7.30
N LEU A 237 5.58 -6.17 6.33
CA LEU A 237 4.63 -6.91 5.52
C LEU A 237 3.84 -7.95 6.35
N ARG A 238 4.49 -8.64 7.29
CA ARG A 238 3.81 -9.55 8.23
C ARG A 238 2.83 -8.80 9.12
N ILE A 239 3.21 -7.61 9.62
CA ILE A 239 2.30 -6.76 10.39
C ILE A 239 1.11 -6.34 9.54
N VAL A 240 1.34 -5.87 8.32
CA VAL A 240 0.24 -5.47 7.41
C VAL A 240 -0.66 -6.65 7.08
N LEU A 241 -0.11 -7.84 6.83
CA LEU A 241 -0.91 -9.03 6.59
C LEU A 241 -1.80 -9.37 7.80
N ASN A 242 -1.24 -9.30 9.01
CA ASN A 242 -2.01 -9.50 10.24
C ASN A 242 -3.14 -8.46 10.39
N VAL A 243 -2.83 -7.18 10.16
CA VAL A 243 -3.82 -6.10 10.25
C VAL A 243 -4.90 -6.27 9.20
N SER A 244 -4.53 -6.45 7.93
CA SER A 244 -5.48 -6.54 6.81
C SER A 244 -6.39 -7.77 6.87
N SER A 245 -5.90 -8.88 7.44
CA SER A 245 -6.70 -10.09 7.63
C SER A 245 -7.74 -9.99 8.75
N GLY A 246 -7.69 -8.95 9.57
CA GLY A 246 -8.58 -8.81 10.73
C GLY A 246 -9.13 -7.40 10.93
N LEU A 247 -9.13 -6.56 9.90
CA LEU A 247 -9.71 -5.20 9.97
C LEU A 247 -11.16 -5.25 10.44
N VAL A 248 -11.49 -4.41 11.40
CA VAL A 248 -12.84 -4.25 11.94
C VAL A 248 -13.45 -2.96 11.39
N VAL A 249 -14.62 -3.06 10.78
CA VAL A 249 -15.37 -1.92 10.24
C VAL A 249 -16.59 -1.65 11.12
N TYR A 250 -16.93 -0.39 11.33
CA TYR A 250 -18.10 0.05 12.11
C TYR A 250 -19.12 0.76 11.21
N PRO A 251 -20.00 0.02 10.50
CA PRO A 251 -20.93 0.59 9.52
C PRO A 251 -21.87 1.63 10.13
N ALA A 252 -22.32 1.43 11.38
CA ALA A 252 -23.22 2.38 12.04
C ALA A 252 -22.53 3.74 12.30
N THR A 253 -21.25 3.73 12.70
CA THR A 253 -20.48 4.97 12.89
C THR A 253 -20.24 5.66 11.56
N ILE A 254 -19.88 4.90 10.52
CA ILE A 254 -19.70 5.43 9.15
C ILE A 254 -21.01 6.09 8.67
N ALA A 255 -22.15 5.40 8.82
CA ALA A 255 -23.45 5.93 8.43
C ALA A 255 -23.84 7.22 9.17
N ALA A 256 -23.58 7.29 10.49
CA ALA A 256 -23.84 8.50 11.28
C ALA A 256 -22.96 9.68 10.81
N ARG A 257 -21.70 9.44 10.46
CA ARG A 257 -20.81 10.48 9.93
C ARG A 257 -21.22 10.93 8.53
N VAL A 258 -21.58 9.98 7.67
CA VAL A 258 -22.14 10.29 6.33
C VAL A 258 -23.39 11.15 6.48
N ALA A 259 -24.32 10.79 7.37
CA ALA A 259 -25.55 11.55 7.59
C ALA A 259 -25.31 13.00 8.04
N GLY A 260 -24.23 13.26 8.78
CA GLY A 260 -23.86 14.61 9.18
C GLY A 260 -23.37 15.52 8.04
N GLU A 261 -22.71 14.95 7.04
CA GLU A 261 -22.08 15.68 5.93
C GLU A 261 -22.92 15.64 4.64
N LEU A 262 -23.68 14.58 4.42
CA LEU A 262 -24.48 14.34 3.21
C LEU A 262 -25.45 15.48 2.86
N PRO A 263 -26.11 16.16 3.81
CA PRO A 263 -26.98 17.30 3.50
C PRO A 263 -26.29 18.38 2.67
N PHE A 264 -25.03 18.68 2.96
CA PHE A 264 -24.26 19.67 2.20
C PHE A 264 -23.88 19.15 0.81
N MET A 265 -23.56 17.86 0.68
CA MET A 265 -23.22 17.23 -0.60
C MET A 265 -24.45 17.13 -1.52
N ALA A 266 -25.64 16.91 -0.94
CA ALA A 266 -26.90 16.73 -1.66
C ALA A 266 -27.49 18.05 -2.20
N THR A 267 -26.94 19.20 -1.88
CA THR A 267 -27.49 20.51 -2.28
C THR A 267 -27.67 20.66 -3.79
N GLU A 268 -26.77 20.10 -4.60
CA GLU A 268 -26.94 20.12 -6.07
C GLU A 268 -28.11 19.22 -6.53
N ASN A 269 -28.24 18.03 -5.99
CA ASN A 269 -29.31 17.11 -6.30
C ASN A 269 -30.66 17.70 -5.89
N ILE A 270 -30.73 18.35 -4.72
CA ILE A 270 -31.94 19.05 -4.23
C ILE A 270 -32.28 20.22 -5.16
N LEU A 271 -31.29 21.03 -5.57
CA LEU A 271 -31.46 22.10 -6.52
C LEU A 271 -32.07 21.60 -7.84
N MET A 272 -31.48 20.53 -8.40
CA MET A 272 -31.96 19.97 -9.67
C MET A 272 -33.36 19.36 -9.56
N ALA A 273 -33.70 18.74 -8.46
CA ALA A 273 -35.02 18.21 -8.20
C ALA A 273 -36.08 19.37 -8.12
N ALA A 274 -35.75 20.44 -7.39
CA ALA A 274 -36.62 21.60 -7.28
C ALA A 274 -36.79 22.34 -8.62
N VAL A 275 -35.74 22.42 -9.44
CA VAL A 275 -35.82 22.98 -10.82
C VAL A 275 -36.72 22.13 -11.70
N LYS A 276 -36.64 20.79 -11.64
CA LYS A 276 -37.53 19.87 -12.35
C LYS A 276 -38.99 20.02 -11.93
N ALA A 277 -39.25 20.41 -10.67
CA ALA A 277 -40.57 20.72 -10.16
C ALA A 277 -41.09 22.10 -10.62
N GLY A 278 -40.33 22.85 -11.43
CA GLY A 278 -40.77 24.12 -12.06
C GLY A 278 -40.22 25.38 -11.39
N GLY A 279 -39.29 25.26 -10.42
CA GLY A 279 -38.71 26.41 -9.74
C GLY A 279 -37.59 27.10 -10.55
N SER A 280 -37.41 28.40 -10.33
CA SER A 280 -36.32 29.18 -10.93
C SER A 280 -34.97 28.77 -10.32
N ARG A 281 -34.03 28.30 -11.15
CA ARG A 281 -32.70 27.84 -10.71
C ARG A 281 -31.93 28.90 -9.89
N GLN A 282 -31.97 30.14 -10.30
CA GLN A 282 -31.26 31.24 -9.60
C GLN A 282 -31.85 31.51 -8.23
N TYR A 283 -33.18 31.56 -8.14
CA TYR A 283 -33.88 31.75 -6.88
C TYR A 283 -33.67 30.61 -5.92
N LEU A 284 -33.80 29.37 -6.38
CA LEU A 284 -33.61 28.16 -5.57
C LEU A 284 -32.16 28.04 -5.09
N HIS A 285 -31.17 28.34 -5.94
CA HIS A 285 -29.76 28.34 -5.56
C HIS A 285 -29.47 29.33 -4.43
N GLU A 286 -30.02 30.56 -4.52
CA GLU A 286 -29.81 31.55 -3.45
C GLU A 286 -30.45 31.10 -2.14
N LYS A 287 -31.62 30.51 -2.17
CA LYS A 287 -32.27 29.91 -1.00
C LYS A 287 -31.44 28.81 -0.36
N ILE A 288 -30.93 27.85 -1.18
CA ILE A 288 -30.07 26.78 -0.69
C ILE A 288 -28.78 27.36 -0.07
N ARG A 289 -28.18 28.39 -0.68
CA ARG A 289 -26.98 29.08 -0.16
C ARG A 289 -27.26 29.65 1.23
N GLN A 290 -28.37 30.36 1.44
CA GLN A 290 -28.74 30.95 2.71
C GLN A 290 -28.96 29.88 3.79
N HIS A 291 -29.75 28.84 3.49
CA HIS A 291 -29.97 27.73 4.42
C HIS A 291 -28.70 26.98 4.76
N SER A 292 -27.82 26.74 3.75
CA SER A 292 -26.53 26.05 3.95
C SER A 292 -25.58 26.86 4.84
N GLN A 293 -25.52 28.19 4.67
CA GLN A 293 -24.70 29.05 5.52
C GLN A 293 -25.21 29.10 6.96
N ALA A 294 -26.52 29.19 7.16
CA ALA A 294 -27.12 29.17 8.48
C ALA A 294 -26.89 27.84 9.21
N SER A 295 -27.04 26.70 8.49
CA SER A 295 -26.76 25.38 9.06
C SER A 295 -25.26 25.20 9.34
N ALA A 296 -24.37 25.63 8.45
CA ALA A 296 -22.93 25.56 8.67
C ALA A 296 -22.47 26.40 9.87
N GLN A 297 -23.08 27.57 10.08
CA GLN A 297 -22.84 28.40 11.26
C GLN A 297 -23.28 27.68 12.54
N ARG A 298 -24.47 27.10 12.54
CA ARG A 298 -25.00 26.31 13.66
C ARG A 298 -24.04 25.17 14.03
N VAL A 299 -23.58 24.38 13.06
CA VAL A 299 -22.64 23.29 13.30
C VAL A 299 -21.32 23.80 13.87
N LYS A 300 -20.72 24.84 13.25
CA LYS A 300 -19.35 25.29 13.57
C LYS A 300 -19.29 26.20 14.80
N THR A 301 -20.30 27.04 15.01
CA THR A 301 -20.27 28.04 16.08
C THR A 301 -20.99 27.58 17.34
N GLU A 302 -22.07 26.80 17.17
CA GLU A 302 -22.94 26.37 18.28
C GLU A 302 -22.69 24.90 18.67
N GLY A 303 -21.96 24.12 17.83
CA GLY A 303 -21.68 22.71 18.09
C GLY A 303 -22.91 21.81 17.98
N LEU A 304 -23.95 22.26 17.28
CA LEU A 304 -25.19 21.54 17.11
C LEU A 304 -25.21 20.76 15.80
N ASP A 305 -26.13 19.79 15.68
CA ASP A 305 -26.26 18.97 14.50
C ASP A 305 -26.66 19.78 13.24
N ASN A 306 -26.30 19.25 12.07
CA ASN A 306 -26.65 19.79 10.77
C ASN A 306 -28.18 19.73 10.56
N ASP A 307 -28.82 20.88 10.46
CA ASP A 307 -30.27 21.03 10.31
C ASP A 307 -30.68 21.49 8.89
N LEU A 308 -29.79 21.41 7.90
CA LEU A 308 -30.04 21.90 6.55
C LEU A 308 -31.30 21.29 5.93
N ILE A 309 -31.48 19.98 6.07
CA ILE A 309 -32.63 19.29 5.49
C ILE A 309 -33.93 19.76 6.14
N SER A 310 -33.95 19.89 7.46
CA SER A 310 -35.16 20.40 8.18
C SER A 310 -35.48 21.82 7.76
N ARG A 311 -34.50 22.68 7.51
CA ARG A 311 -34.68 24.04 7.00
C ARG A 311 -35.27 24.05 5.59
N LEU A 312 -34.76 23.19 4.72
CA LEU A 312 -35.26 23.09 3.35
C LEU A 312 -36.69 22.51 3.31
N GLN A 313 -36.97 21.50 4.13
CA GLN A 313 -38.33 20.94 4.25
C GLN A 313 -39.36 21.96 4.75
N ALA A 314 -38.95 22.93 5.58
CA ALA A 314 -39.78 24.00 6.08
C ALA A 314 -39.95 25.17 5.09
N ASP A 315 -39.18 25.21 4.00
CA ASP A 315 -39.32 26.23 2.94
C ASP A 315 -40.20 25.70 1.81
N ASP A 316 -41.29 26.42 1.50
CA ASP A 316 -42.31 26.04 0.48
C ASP A 316 -41.68 25.69 -0.88
N ALA A 317 -40.53 26.30 -1.20
CA ALA A 317 -39.83 26.04 -2.46
C ALA A 317 -39.23 24.63 -2.56
N PHE A 318 -39.09 23.92 -1.45
CA PHE A 318 -38.44 22.60 -1.36
C PHE A 318 -39.31 21.57 -0.60
N ALA A 319 -40.42 21.96 -0.01
CA ALA A 319 -41.23 21.13 0.89
C ALA A 319 -41.74 19.81 0.27
N ASN A 320 -42.00 19.80 -1.04
CA ASN A 320 -42.58 18.66 -1.77
C ASN A 320 -41.56 17.73 -2.45
N LEU A 321 -40.27 17.80 -2.07
CA LEU A 321 -39.25 16.94 -2.63
C LEU A 321 -39.17 15.60 -1.91
N ASP A 322 -38.77 14.55 -2.65
CA ASP A 322 -38.55 13.21 -2.12
C ASP A 322 -37.12 13.15 -1.48
N TYR A 323 -37.05 13.57 -0.22
CA TYR A 323 -35.77 13.59 0.53
C TYR A 323 -35.22 12.21 0.81
N GLU A 324 -36.01 11.17 0.94
CA GLU A 324 -35.53 9.80 1.15
C GLU A 324 -34.67 9.37 -0.04
N LYS A 325 -35.17 9.61 -1.26
CA LYS A 325 -34.42 9.32 -2.49
C LYS A 325 -33.23 10.27 -2.71
N LEU A 326 -33.38 11.56 -2.38
CA LEU A 326 -32.35 12.56 -2.59
C LEU A 326 -31.16 12.43 -1.63
N LEU A 327 -31.36 11.76 -0.49
CA LEU A 327 -30.36 11.56 0.55
C LEU A 327 -29.90 10.09 0.68
N ASP A 328 -30.22 9.24 -0.30
CA ASP A 328 -29.69 7.87 -0.34
C ASP A 328 -28.18 7.91 -0.61
N PRO A 329 -27.32 7.52 0.37
CA PRO A 329 -25.87 7.57 0.23
C PRO A 329 -25.35 6.77 -0.95
N SER A 330 -26.04 5.68 -1.33
CA SER A 330 -25.60 4.82 -2.43
C SER A 330 -25.56 5.56 -3.78
N THR A 331 -26.41 6.57 -3.95
CA THR A 331 -26.47 7.38 -5.18
C THR A 331 -25.31 8.36 -5.32
N PHE A 332 -24.52 8.57 -4.26
CA PHE A 332 -23.37 9.49 -4.23
C PHE A 332 -22.02 8.80 -4.40
N THR A 333 -21.98 7.48 -4.48
CA THR A 333 -20.73 6.72 -4.62
C THR A 333 -20.24 6.57 -6.06
N GLY A 334 -21.04 7.02 -7.03
CA GLY A 334 -20.72 6.95 -8.46
C GLY A 334 -20.41 5.53 -8.92
N LEU A 335 -19.27 5.34 -9.55
CA LEU A 335 -18.81 4.04 -10.05
C LEU A 335 -17.98 3.23 -9.02
N ALA A 336 -17.97 3.62 -7.75
CA ALA A 336 -17.04 3.03 -6.77
C ALA A 336 -17.16 1.49 -6.69
N THR A 337 -18.38 0.94 -6.61
CA THR A 337 -18.62 -0.50 -6.57
C THR A 337 -18.12 -1.20 -7.84
N ILE A 338 -18.44 -0.67 -9.02
CA ILE A 338 -17.99 -1.22 -10.31
C ILE A 338 -16.46 -1.18 -10.40
N GLN A 339 -15.85 -0.08 -9.95
CA GLN A 339 -14.39 0.05 -9.93
C GLN A 339 -13.71 -0.98 -9.02
N VAL A 340 -14.35 -1.39 -7.91
CA VAL A 340 -13.84 -2.48 -7.06
C VAL A 340 -13.88 -3.80 -7.81
N ASP A 341 -15.01 -4.12 -8.44
CA ASP A 341 -15.18 -5.37 -9.18
C ASP A 341 -14.19 -5.47 -10.35
N ASP A 342 -14.09 -4.41 -11.16
CA ASP A 342 -13.17 -4.33 -12.30
C ASP A 342 -11.69 -4.43 -11.85
N PHE A 343 -11.34 -3.75 -10.75
CA PHE A 343 -9.98 -3.79 -10.21
C PHE A 343 -9.61 -5.18 -9.70
N ILE A 344 -10.52 -5.84 -8.97
CA ILE A 344 -10.27 -7.20 -8.49
C ILE A 344 -10.12 -8.16 -9.67
N ALA A 345 -11.05 -8.12 -10.63
CA ALA A 345 -11.01 -9.00 -11.80
C ALA A 345 -9.79 -8.75 -12.68
N GLY A 346 -9.44 -7.49 -12.93
CA GLY A 346 -8.38 -7.13 -13.88
C GLY A 346 -6.96 -7.10 -13.29
N CYS A 347 -6.82 -6.78 -12.00
CA CYS A 347 -5.51 -6.59 -11.38
C CYS A 347 -5.16 -7.67 -10.34
N VAL A 348 -6.13 -8.11 -9.53
CA VAL A 348 -5.87 -9.04 -8.43
C VAL A 348 -5.96 -10.51 -8.88
N GLU A 349 -7.00 -10.87 -9.64
CA GLU A 349 -7.19 -12.26 -10.09
C GLU A 349 -6.00 -12.80 -10.92
N PRO A 350 -5.37 -12.04 -11.83
CA PRO A 350 -4.15 -12.50 -12.49
C PRO A 350 -3.01 -12.82 -11.51
N ILE A 351 -2.86 -12.04 -10.44
CA ILE A 351 -1.87 -12.29 -9.38
C ILE A 351 -2.21 -13.57 -8.61
N ARG A 352 -3.47 -13.76 -8.23
CA ARG A 352 -3.96 -14.98 -7.58
C ARG A 352 -3.69 -16.23 -8.40
N GLN A 353 -3.93 -16.15 -9.70
CA GLN A 353 -3.66 -17.27 -10.61
C GLN A 353 -2.16 -17.54 -10.76
N LYS A 354 -1.37 -16.49 -10.98
CA LYS A 354 0.10 -16.61 -11.15
C LYS A 354 0.79 -17.17 -9.91
N TYR A 355 0.31 -16.84 -8.72
CA TYR A 355 0.92 -17.19 -7.43
C TYR A 355 0.03 -18.05 -6.54
N ALA A 356 -0.83 -18.87 -7.12
CA ALA A 356 -1.74 -19.74 -6.38
C ALA A 356 -1.02 -20.63 -5.34
N ASP A 357 0.22 -21.01 -5.64
CA ASP A 357 1.08 -21.80 -4.76
C ASP A 357 1.64 -21.02 -3.56
N LEU A 358 1.59 -19.69 -3.57
CA LEU A 358 2.09 -18.81 -2.49
C LEU A 358 0.98 -18.28 -1.57
N ILE A 359 -0.28 -18.28 -2.03
CA ILE A 359 -1.41 -17.78 -1.25
C ILE A 359 -1.63 -18.67 -0.02
N GLY A 360 -1.83 -18.03 1.13
CA GLY A 360 -1.98 -18.69 2.43
C GLY A 360 -0.69 -19.27 3.03
N LYS A 361 0.47 -18.99 2.43
CA LYS A 361 1.77 -19.49 2.91
C LYS A 361 2.64 -18.42 3.62
N ALA A 362 2.14 -17.21 3.77
CA ALA A 362 2.81 -16.20 4.59
C ALA A 362 2.33 -16.33 6.04
N ASP A 363 3.27 -16.19 6.97
CA ASP A 363 2.98 -16.18 8.40
C ASP A 363 2.47 -14.79 8.83
N SER A 364 1.27 -14.75 9.37
CA SER A 364 0.62 -13.53 9.91
C SER A 364 0.51 -13.55 11.43
N GLU A 365 0.97 -14.61 12.11
CA GLU A 365 0.94 -14.65 13.56
C GLU A 365 1.97 -13.68 14.14
N LEU A 366 1.49 -12.80 15.00
CA LEU A 366 2.32 -11.88 15.76
C LEU A 366 2.21 -12.25 17.24
N SER A 367 3.32 -12.60 17.86
CA SER A 367 3.40 -12.63 19.32
C SER A 367 3.38 -11.18 19.83
N VAL A 368 2.34 -10.84 20.58
CA VAL A 368 2.14 -9.50 21.18
C VAL A 368 2.53 -9.55 22.66
#